data_450aea0c173c73194ab5e754579bb747
#
_entry.id   450aea0c173c73194ab5e754579bb747
#
_cell.length_a   1.000
_cell.length_b   1.000
_cell.length_c   1.000
_cell.angle_alpha   90.00
_cell.angle_beta   90.00
_cell.angle_gamma   90.00
#
_symmetry.space_group_name_H-M   'P 1'
#
loop_
_entity.id
_entity.type
_entity.pdbx_description
1 polymer ?
#
loop_
_entity_poly.entity_id
_entity_poly.type
_entity_poly.pdbx_seq_one_letter_code
_entity_poly.pdbx_strand_id
1 'polypeptide(L)'
;MKIAIISIGDELLSGFTLNSNSAWMGQKLLKSGIIVSKQITVGDNLEQITLVLDKCVSTVDVILMTGGLGPTHDDITSSVLYDYFQDKPEFDSDYWEIIENYFKQRNLSVPEINKNQALKSTIGKMISNPLGSARGLHYILNNTSVYAMPGVPDEMKSMMLGYVIPDILKDIKIALYVKTLRTIGKGESSIAEQIQPLIDTYSDSCSIAYLPQISGVDIRISSSNNKQLEELLKKLKQELGICLYGEDDDTLESITGQLLIEKNMTIAVAESCTGGLLNYHFTSVSGSSKYMKGGVVAYSNEIKRDILGVQEKTLAKFGAVSEETAIELAVGIRQKYSSTIGISVTGIAGPTGGTHEKPIGLVFIGYSKKNYDFVKKYLFHGDRKAINYRTTKVAIDIVRRKLIHE
;
A
#
# COMPACT_ATOMS: atom_id res chain seq x y z
N MET A 1 -20.14 -11.52 13.48
CA MET A 1 -19.60 -12.36 12.37
C MET A 1 -18.10 -12.55 12.63
N LYS A 2 -17.62 -13.78 12.62
CA LYS A 2 -16.20 -14.16 12.75
C LYS A 2 -15.70 -14.65 11.39
N ILE A 3 -14.56 -14.15 10.94
CA ILE A 3 -13.97 -14.51 9.64
C ILE A 3 -12.58 -15.10 9.84
N ALA A 4 -12.29 -16.21 9.14
CA ALA A 4 -10.96 -16.75 8.98
C ALA A 4 -10.46 -16.54 7.53
N ILE A 5 -9.19 -16.17 7.38
CA ILE A 5 -8.51 -16.17 6.07
C ILE A 5 -7.52 -17.33 6.07
N ILE A 6 -7.58 -18.18 5.06
CA ILE A 6 -6.66 -19.29 4.82
C ILE A 6 -5.90 -19.02 3.52
N SER A 7 -4.60 -18.87 3.62
CA SER A 7 -3.72 -18.71 2.45
C SER A 7 -2.99 -20.03 2.20
N ILE A 8 -3.02 -20.49 0.96
CA ILE A 8 -2.45 -21.79 0.54
C ILE A 8 -1.29 -21.50 -0.41
N GLY A 9 -0.13 -22.09 -0.13
CA GLY A 9 1.07 -21.98 -0.95
C GLY A 9 2.34 -22.28 -0.15
N ASP A 10 3.16 -23.18 -0.62
CA ASP A 10 4.46 -23.50 -0.03
C ASP A 10 5.45 -22.33 -0.10
N GLU A 11 5.33 -21.47 -1.13
CA GLU A 11 6.12 -20.25 -1.29
C GLU A 11 5.84 -19.23 -0.18
N LEU A 12 4.62 -19.25 0.38
CA LEU A 12 4.24 -18.39 1.51
C LEU A 12 4.88 -18.90 2.82
N LEU A 13 4.90 -20.22 3.03
CA LEU A 13 5.50 -20.84 4.20
C LEU A 13 7.02 -20.70 4.20
N SER A 14 7.64 -20.82 3.04
CA SER A 14 9.10 -20.63 2.89
C SER A 14 9.53 -19.18 3.02
N GLY A 15 8.58 -18.21 3.02
CA GLY A 15 8.86 -16.77 3.04
C GLY A 15 9.41 -16.23 1.71
N PHE A 16 9.43 -17.05 0.66
CA PHE A 16 9.86 -16.60 -0.67
C PHE A 16 8.91 -15.56 -1.25
N THR A 17 7.61 -15.71 -0.97
CA THR A 17 6.57 -14.76 -1.36
C THR A 17 5.88 -14.19 -0.11
N LEU A 18 5.68 -12.87 -0.07
CA LEU A 18 4.90 -12.23 1.00
C LEU A 18 3.41 -12.48 0.80
N ASN A 19 2.72 -12.84 1.88
CA ASN A 19 1.27 -13.04 1.89
C ASN A 19 0.52 -11.70 1.78
N SER A 20 0.57 -11.09 0.60
CA SER A 20 -0.09 -9.82 0.31
C SER A 20 -1.62 -9.96 0.21
N ASN A 21 -2.13 -11.13 -0.19
CA ASN A 21 -3.55 -11.38 -0.33
C ASN A 21 -4.27 -11.31 1.02
N SER A 22 -3.77 -11.99 2.05
CA SER A 22 -4.39 -11.96 3.37
C SER A 22 -4.36 -10.55 3.99
N ALA A 23 -3.26 -9.83 3.81
CA ALA A 23 -3.14 -8.44 4.26
C ALA A 23 -4.18 -7.53 3.57
N TRP A 24 -4.33 -7.65 2.25
CA TRP A 24 -5.29 -6.87 1.49
C TRP A 24 -6.75 -7.22 1.85
N MET A 25 -7.08 -8.52 1.96
CA MET A 25 -8.41 -8.96 2.38
C MET A 25 -8.75 -8.41 3.77
N GLY A 26 -7.83 -8.53 4.74
CA GLY A 26 -8.03 -7.99 6.08
C GLY A 26 -8.29 -6.49 6.10
N GLN A 27 -7.53 -5.72 5.32
CA GLN A 27 -7.74 -4.27 5.18
C GLN A 27 -9.09 -3.92 4.55
N LYS A 28 -9.49 -4.63 3.49
CA LYS A 28 -10.78 -4.38 2.81
C LYS A 28 -11.97 -4.74 3.68
N LEU A 29 -11.93 -5.88 4.35
CA LEU A 29 -12.97 -6.29 5.30
C LEU A 29 -13.10 -5.28 6.45
N LEU A 30 -11.97 -4.83 7.01
CA LEU A 30 -11.98 -3.84 8.08
C LEU A 30 -12.63 -2.53 7.64
N LYS A 31 -12.36 -2.04 6.42
CA LYS A 31 -13.03 -0.85 5.85
C LYS A 31 -14.54 -1.05 5.69
N SER A 32 -14.98 -2.30 5.51
CA SER A 32 -16.40 -2.67 5.48
C SER A 32 -16.99 -2.92 6.87
N GLY A 33 -16.24 -2.61 7.93
CA GLY A 33 -16.68 -2.80 9.32
C GLY A 33 -16.57 -4.25 9.81
N ILE A 34 -15.76 -5.08 9.17
CA ILE A 34 -15.60 -6.49 9.48
C ILE A 34 -14.19 -6.77 10.00
N ILE A 35 -14.09 -7.38 11.18
CA ILE A 35 -12.80 -7.77 11.76
C ILE A 35 -12.52 -9.24 11.43
N VAL A 36 -11.36 -9.50 10.82
CA VAL A 36 -10.83 -10.84 10.64
C VAL A 36 -10.37 -11.39 11.99
N SER A 37 -10.87 -12.56 12.37
CA SER A 37 -10.56 -13.20 13.65
C SER A 37 -9.33 -14.10 13.59
N LYS A 38 -9.02 -14.67 12.43
CA LYS A 38 -7.86 -15.56 12.22
C LYS A 38 -7.28 -15.38 10.83
N GLN A 39 -5.96 -15.47 10.74
CA GLN A 39 -5.24 -15.64 9.47
C GLN A 39 -4.31 -16.84 9.62
N ILE A 40 -4.40 -17.78 8.68
CA ILE A 40 -3.69 -19.06 8.71
C ILE A 40 -3.03 -19.23 7.35
N THR A 41 -1.78 -19.68 7.33
CA THR A 41 -1.09 -20.06 6.10
C THR A 41 -0.77 -21.55 6.19
N VAL A 42 -1.07 -22.28 5.11
CA VAL A 42 -0.77 -23.72 4.96
C VAL A 42 -0.08 -23.98 3.62
N GLY A 43 0.65 -25.06 3.52
CA GLY A 43 1.22 -25.50 2.25
C GLY A 43 0.19 -26.17 1.34
N ASP A 44 0.63 -26.50 0.13
CA ASP A 44 -0.14 -27.25 -0.87
C ASP A 44 -0.23 -28.73 -0.47
N ASN A 45 -0.90 -28.98 0.66
CA ASN A 45 -1.03 -30.30 1.26
C ASN A 45 -2.48 -30.59 1.69
N LEU A 46 -3.05 -31.68 1.18
CA LEU A 46 -4.44 -32.08 1.40
C LEU A 46 -4.77 -32.21 2.89
N GLU A 47 -3.93 -32.89 3.68
CA GLU A 47 -4.20 -33.12 5.10
C GLU A 47 -4.19 -31.81 5.91
N GLN A 48 -3.26 -30.91 5.60
CA GLN A 48 -3.17 -29.61 6.27
C GLN A 48 -4.38 -28.72 5.93
N ILE A 49 -4.76 -28.65 4.67
CA ILE A 49 -5.92 -27.86 4.23
C ILE A 49 -7.19 -28.39 4.89
N THR A 50 -7.42 -29.72 4.89
CA THR A 50 -8.58 -30.36 5.52
C THR A 50 -8.61 -30.11 7.02
N LEU A 51 -7.48 -30.28 7.73
CA LEU A 51 -7.40 -30.03 9.16
C LEU A 51 -7.74 -28.57 9.55
N VAL A 52 -7.30 -27.62 8.75
CA VAL A 52 -7.59 -26.21 9.00
C VAL A 52 -9.04 -25.88 8.69
N LEU A 53 -9.62 -26.45 7.63
CA LEU A 53 -11.06 -26.32 7.32
C LEU A 53 -11.91 -26.84 8.48
N ASP A 54 -11.65 -28.05 9.00
CA ASP A 54 -12.36 -28.64 10.13
C ASP A 54 -12.34 -27.73 11.37
N LYS A 55 -11.15 -27.19 11.69
CA LYS A 55 -10.99 -26.27 12.83
C LYS A 55 -11.71 -24.95 12.63
N CYS A 56 -11.83 -24.48 11.40
CA CYS A 56 -12.47 -23.20 11.08
C CYS A 56 -13.99 -23.33 10.97
N VAL A 57 -14.53 -24.32 10.24
CA VAL A 57 -15.96 -24.51 10.02
C VAL A 57 -16.76 -24.55 11.33
N SER A 58 -16.19 -25.07 12.41
CA SER A 58 -16.83 -25.12 13.73
C SER A 58 -16.70 -23.84 14.57
N THR A 59 -15.91 -22.85 14.12
CA THR A 59 -15.51 -21.71 14.98
C THR A 59 -15.73 -20.34 14.38
N VAL A 60 -15.96 -20.26 13.06
CA VAL A 60 -16.18 -18.99 12.35
C VAL A 60 -17.41 -19.06 11.45
N ASP A 61 -17.94 -17.90 11.08
CA ASP A 61 -19.10 -17.78 10.20
C ASP A 61 -18.71 -17.78 8.70
N VAL A 62 -17.49 -17.31 8.41
CA VAL A 62 -16.97 -17.20 7.03
C VAL A 62 -15.50 -17.62 6.97
N ILE A 63 -15.17 -18.41 5.96
CA ILE A 63 -13.80 -18.79 5.60
C ILE A 63 -13.49 -18.22 4.21
N LEU A 64 -12.41 -17.46 4.11
CA LEU A 64 -11.86 -16.94 2.86
C LEU A 64 -10.56 -17.68 2.55
N MET A 65 -10.54 -18.43 1.47
CA MET A 65 -9.36 -19.16 1.02
C MET A 65 -8.76 -18.46 -0.21
N THR A 66 -7.43 -18.47 -0.32
CA THR A 66 -6.74 -17.94 -1.50
C THR A 66 -5.50 -18.79 -1.80
N GLY A 67 -5.34 -19.18 -3.06
CA GLY A 67 -4.27 -20.04 -3.57
C GLY A 67 -4.73 -21.41 -4.00
N GLY A 68 -3.94 -22.09 -4.83
CA GLY A 68 -4.13 -23.48 -5.25
C GLY A 68 -5.36 -23.74 -6.15
N LEU A 69 -5.85 -22.74 -6.91
CA LEU A 69 -6.93 -22.88 -7.90
C LEU A 69 -6.45 -22.83 -9.36
N GLY A 70 -5.15 -22.75 -9.58
CA GLY A 70 -4.56 -22.80 -10.92
C GLY A 70 -4.66 -24.18 -11.56
N PRO A 71 -4.05 -24.35 -12.76
CA PRO A 71 -4.08 -25.60 -13.49
C PRO A 71 -2.94 -26.54 -13.15
N THR A 72 -1.96 -26.16 -12.33
CA THR A 72 -0.74 -26.94 -12.10
C THR A 72 -0.92 -28.06 -11.07
N HIS A 73 0.05 -28.93 -10.93
CA HIS A 73 -0.08 -30.12 -10.05
C HIS A 73 -0.13 -29.79 -8.56
N ASP A 74 0.42 -28.67 -8.20
CA ASP A 74 0.41 -28.09 -6.85
C ASP A 74 -0.89 -27.33 -6.54
N ASP A 75 -1.70 -27.00 -7.55
CA ASP A 75 -3.01 -26.35 -7.39
C ASP A 75 -4.08 -27.37 -6.93
N ILE A 76 -4.03 -27.79 -5.69
CA ILE A 76 -4.91 -28.85 -5.16
C ILE A 76 -6.16 -28.35 -4.44
N THR A 77 -6.31 -27.04 -4.25
CA THR A 77 -7.41 -26.48 -3.44
C THR A 77 -8.79 -26.89 -3.96
N SER A 78 -9.00 -26.88 -5.29
CA SER A 78 -10.28 -27.28 -5.88
C SER A 78 -10.62 -28.75 -5.57
N SER A 79 -9.66 -29.68 -5.78
CA SER A 79 -9.85 -31.12 -5.50
C SER A 79 -10.11 -31.38 -4.03
N VAL A 80 -9.35 -30.71 -3.13
CA VAL A 80 -9.58 -30.82 -1.68
C VAL A 80 -10.98 -30.35 -1.29
N LEU A 81 -11.47 -29.26 -1.87
CA LEU A 81 -12.83 -28.77 -1.60
C LEU A 81 -13.89 -29.70 -2.14
N TYR A 82 -13.72 -30.25 -3.35
CA TYR A 82 -14.65 -31.24 -3.90
C TYR A 82 -14.77 -32.47 -2.98
N ASP A 83 -13.64 -33.00 -2.54
CA ASP A 83 -13.62 -34.16 -1.62
C ASP A 83 -14.21 -33.80 -0.25
N TYR A 84 -13.85 -32.64 0.30
CA TYR A 84 -14.30 -32.19 1.62
C TYR A 84 -15.81 -31.99 1.68
N PHE A 85 -16.39 -31.43 0.64
CA PHE A 85 -17.84 -31.21 0.54
C PHE A 85 -18.60 -32.39 -0.09
N GLN A 86 -17.92 -33.50 -0.43
CA GLN A 86 -18.49 -34.66 -1.12
C GLN A 86 -19.14 -34.26 -2.44
N ASP A 87 -18.59 -33.25 -3.11
CA ASP A 87 -19.04 -32.76 -4.40
C ASP A 87 -18.51 -33.63 -5.54
N LYS A 88 -19.31 -33.78 -6.58
CA LYS A 88 -18.92 -34.50 -7.81
C LYS A 88 -18.92 -33.50 -8.96
N PRO A 89 -17.79 -32.80 -9.18
CA PRO A 89 -17.75 -31.77 -10.19
C PRO A 89 -17.98 -32.32 -11.58
N GLU A 90 -18.65 -31.54 -12.42
CA GLU A 90 -18.96 -31.87 -13.81
C GLU A 90 -18.15 -30.96 -14.74
N PHE A 91 -17.84 -31.48 -15.94
CA PHE A 91 -17.19 -30.68 -16.97
C PHE A 91 -18.16 -29.65 -17.55
N ASP A 92 -17.77 -28.37 -17.53
CA ASP A 92 -18.52 -27.22 -18.02
C ASP A 92 -18.02 -26.85 -19.42
N SER A 93 -18.67 -27.39 -20.46
CA SER A 93 -18.30 -27.16 -21.87
C SER A 93 -18.42 -25.68 -22.26
N ASP A 94 -19.39 -24.96 -21.71
CA ASP A 94 -19.59 -23.54 -22.01
C ASP A 94 -18.43 -22.72 -21.44
N TYR A 95 -17.97 -23.07 -20.24
CA TYR A 95 -16.80 -22.41 -19.64
C TYR A 95 -15.48 -22.82 -20.31
N TRP A 96 -15.39 -24.06 -20.79
CA TRP A 96 -14.24 -24.49 -21.58
C TRP A 96 -14.07 -23.65 -22.85
N GLU A 97 -15.16 -23.36 -23.56
CA GLU A 97 -15.14 -22.46 -24.71
C GLU A 97 -14.66 -21.04 -24.34
N ILE A 98 -15.02 -20.55 -23.18
CA ILE A 98 -14.52 -19.27 -22.65
C ILE A 98 -12.99 -19.32 -22.46
N ILE A 99 -12.48 -20.41 -21.85
CA ILE A 99 -11.04 -20.61 -21.69
C ILE A 99 -10.33 -20.66 -23.04
N GLU A 100 -10.85 -21.43 -23.99
CA GLU A 100 -10.27 -21.51 -25.35
C GLU A 100 -10.22 -20.13 -26.01
N ASN A 101 -11.29 -19.37 -25.94
CA ASN A 101 -11.36 -18.01 -26.47
C ASN A 101 -10.38 -17.04 -25.76
N TYR A 102 -10.21 -17.16 -24.45
CA TYR A 102 -9.24 -16.37 -23.68
C TYR A 102 -7.80 -16.59 -24.16
N PHE A 103 -7.41 -17.84 -24.43
CA PHE A 103 -6.09 -18.17 -24.96
C PHE A 103 -5.94 -17.77 -26.43
N LYS A 104 -6.97 -18.02 -27.25
CA LYS A 104 -7.00 -17.65 -28.68
C LYS A 104 -6.81 -16.15 -28.90
N GLN A 105 -7.46 -15.30 -28.09
CA GLN A 105 -7.28 -13.84 -28.17
C GLN A 105 -5.85 -13.38 -27.89
N ARG A 106 -5.04 -14.22 -27.23
CA ARG A 106 -3.62 -13.99 -26.93
C ARG A 106 -2.67 -14.70 -27.89
N ASN A 107 -3.21 -15.31 -28.94
CA ASN A 107 -2.47 -16.13 -29.92
C ASN A 107 -1.72 -17.31 -29.25
N LEU A 108 -2.33 -17.91 -28.20
CA LEU A 108 -1.78 -19.06 -27.48
C LEU A 108 -2.67 -20.28 -27.66
N SER A 109 -2.08 -21.49 -27.66
CA SER A 109 -2.82 -22.74 -27.54
C SER A 109 -3.17 -23.03 -26.10
N VAL A 110 -4.35 -23.62 -25.85
CA VAL A 110 -4.76 -24.01 -24.51
C VAL A 110 -4.06 -25.30 -24.12
N PRO A 111 -3.29 -25.37 -23.04
CA PRO A 111 -2.76 -26.63 -22.54
C PRO A 111 -3.86 -27.55 -22.02
N GLU A 112 -3.74 -28.88 -22.23
CA GLU A 112 -4.70 -29.87 -21.74
C GLU A 112 -4.97 -29.81 -20.23
N ILE A 113 -3.96 -29.45 -19.45
CA ILE A 113 -4.06 -29.33 -17.98
C ILE A 113 -5.11 -28.29 -17.55
N ASN A 114 -5.41 -27.29 -18.40
CA ASN A 114 -6.45 -26.27 -18.11
C ASN A 114 -7.87 -26.84 -18.11
N LYS A 115 -8.09 -28.10 -18.57
CA LYS A 115 -9.40 -28.75 -18.49
C LYS A 115 -9.92 -28.86 -17.04
N ASN A 116 -9.00 -28.96 -16.07
CA ASN A 116 -9.37 -28.96 -14.63
C ASN A 116 -10.06 -27.66 -14.21
N GLN A 117 -9.74 -26.53 -14.85
CA GLN A 117 -10.37 -25.24 -14.58
C GLN A 117 -11.80 -25.13 -15.15
N ALA A 118 -12.17 -26.01 -16.10
CA ALA A 118 -13.53 -26.10 -16.63
C ALA A 118 -14.44 -27.04 -15.79
N LEU A 119 -13.95 -27.58 -14.69
CA LEU A 119 -14.81 -28.29 -13.75
C LEU A 119 -15.70 -27.30 -12.98
N LYS A 120 -16.98 -27.62 -12.86
CA LYS A 120 -17.95 -26.86 -12.05
C LYS A 120 -18.51 -27.71 -10.93
N SER A 121 -18.68 -27.10 -9.78
CA SER A 121 -19.36 -27.71 -8.63
C SER A 121 -20.81 -28.05 -8.97
N THR A 122 -21.30 -29.17 -8.46
CA THR A 122 -22.73 -29.58 -8.57
C THR A 122 -23.57 -29.13 -7.37
N ILE A 123 -22.93 -28.81 -6.24
CA ILE A 123 -23.61 -28.40 -5.00
C ILE A 123 -23.23 -26.99 -4.53
N GLY A 124 -22.02 -26.53 -4.85
CA GLY A 124 -21.55 -25.17 -4.57
C GLY A 124 -21.85 -24.20 -5.69
N LYS A 125 -21.46 -22.94 -5.50
CA LYS A 125 -21.57 -21.89 -6.52
C LYS A 125 -20.20 -21.59 -7.09
N MET A 126 -20.11 -21.36 -8.40
CA MET A 126 -18.91 -20.87 -9.05
C MET A 126 -18.85 -19.34 -8.93
N ILE A 127 -17.68 -18.79 -8.59
CA ILE A 127 -17.43 -17.35 -8.57
C ILE A 127 -16.72 -17.00 -9.88
N SER A 128 -17.29 -16.06 -10.64
CA SER A 128 -16.74 -15.61 -11.92
C SER A 128 -15.39 -14.91 -11.74
N ASN A 129 -14.47 -15.19 -12.66
CA ASN A 129 -13.15 -14.52 -12.76
C ASN A 129 -13.05 -13.76 -14.09
N PRO A 130 -13.24 -12.44 -14.10
CA PRO A 130 -13.14 -11.67 -15.33
C PRO A 130 -11.69 -11.41 -15.79
N LEU A 131 -10.69 -11.72 -14.94
CA LEU A 131 -9.29 -11.41 -15.19
C LEU A 131 -8.42 -12.63 -15.54
N GLY A 132 -8.92 -13.84 -15.27
CA GLY A 132 -8.18 -15.08 -15.49
C GLY A 132 -9.08 -16.27 -15.76
N SER A 133 -8.48 -17.46 -15.87
CA SER A 133 -9.19 -18.71 -16.18
C SER A 133 -9.62 -19.52 -14.96
N ALA A 134 -9.08 -19.23 -13.77
CA ALA A 134 -9.43 -19.95 -12.55
C ALA A 134 -10.69 -19.34 -11.91
N ARG A 135 -11.81 -20.07 -11.93
CA ARG A 135 -13.03 -19.67 -11.21
C ARG A 135 -12.85 -19.89 -9.71
N GLY A 136 -13.49 -19.05 -8.89
CA GLY A 136 -13.60 -19.32 -7.45
C GLY A 136 -14.77 -20.27 -7.13
N LEU A 137 -14.77 -20.74 -5.89
CA LEU A 137 -15.79 -21.65 -5.35
C LEU A 137 -16.43 -21.04 -4.10
N HIS A 138 -17.73 -21.25 -3.94
CA HIS A 138 -18.47 -20.87 -2.73
C HIS A 138 -19.33 -22.06 -2.26
N TYR A 139 -19.03 -22.54 -1.06
CA TYR A 139 -19.78 -23.58 -0.36
C TYR A 139 -20.38 -23.06 0.93
N ILE A 140 -21.40 -23.75 1.43
CA ILE A 140 -21.98 -23.50 2.75
C ILE A 140 -22.04 -24.84 3.50
N LEU A 141 -21.44 -24.86 4.70
CA LEU A 141 -21.47 -26.03 5.59
C LEU A 141 -21.76 -25.57 7.02
N ASN A 142 -22.81 -26.14 7.65
CA ASN A 142 -23.19 -25.82 9.03
C ASN A 142 -23.31 -24.31 9.32
N ASN A 143 -23.89 -23.55 8.39
CA ASN A 143 -24.00 -22.08 8.40
C ASN A 143 -22.66 -21.34 8.24
N THR A 144 -21.55 -22.00 7.95
CA THR A 144 -20.29 -21.37 7.59
C THR A 144 -20.19 -21.25 6.06
N SER A 145 -20.01 -20.06 5.56
CA SER A 145 -19.73 -19.80 4.15
C SER A 145 -18.22 -19.95 3.86
N VAL A 146 -17.87 -20.76 2.87
CA VAL A 146 -16.48 -21.01 2.45
C VAL A 146 -16.29 -20.50 1.04
N TYR A 147 -15.46 -19.48 0.86
CA TYR A 147 -15.10 -18.90 -0.43
C TYR A 147 -13.67 -19.25 -0.75
N ALA A 148 -13.42 -19.86 -1.91
CA ALA A 148 -12.06 -20.09 -2.42
C ALA A 148 -11.81 -19.23 -3.65
N MET A 149 -10.66 -18.58 -3.70
CA MET A 149 -10.24 -17.64 -4.73
C MET A 149 -8.80 -17.94 -5.18
N PRO A 150 -8.41 -17.56 -6.41
CA PRO A 150 -7.06 -17.73 -6.91
C PRO A 150 -5.99 -17.06 -6.03
N GLY A 151 -4.74 -17.53 -6.15
CA GLY A 151 -3.57 -16.91 -5.53
C GLY A 151 -3.14 -15.61 -6.22
N VAL A 152 -3.46 -15.43 -7.50
CA VAL A 152 -3.12 -14.20 -8.26
C VAL A 152 -3.83 -13.00 -7.66
N PRO A 153 -3.08 -11.97 -7.18
CA PRO A 153 -3.67 -10.90 -6.38
C PRO A 153 -4.82 -10.16 -7.06
N ASP A 154 -4.70 -9.81 -8.33
CA ASP A 154 -5.72 -9.02 -9.01
C ASP A 154 -7.00 -9.82 -9.30
N GLU A 155 -6.88 -11.12 -9.55
CA GLU A 155 -8.02 -12.03 -9.70
C GLU A 155 -8.78 -12.16 -8.38
N MET A 156 -8.05 -12.43 -7.28
CA MET A 156 -8.62 -12.51 -5.93
C MET A 156 -9.32 -11.19 -5.53
N LYS A 157 -8.69 -10.04 -5.78
CA LYS A 157 -9.29 -8.73 -5.48
C LYS A 157 -10.57 -8.50 -6.26
N SER A 158 -10.60 -8.87 -7.54
CA SER A 158 -11.78 -8.75 -8.39
C SER A 158 -12.96 -9.58 -7.85
N MET A 159 -12.71 -10.83 -7.44
CA MET A 159 -13.72 -11.68 -6.84
C MET A 159 -14.20 -11.17 -5.47
N MET A 160 -13.27 -10.72 -4.64
CA MET A 160 -13.59 -10.12 -3.32
C MET A 160 -14.54 -8.93 -3.47
N LEU A 161 -14.24 -8.01 -4.40
CA LEU A 161 -15.03 -6.78 -4.59
C LEU A 161 -16.35 -7.05 -5.32
N GLY A 162 -16.34 -7.94 -6.31
CA GLY A 162 -17.48 -8.20 -7.17
C GLY A 162 -18.50 -9.18 -6.59
N TYR A 163 -18.07 -10.11 -5.73
CA TYR A 163 -18.92 -11.16 -5.21
C TYR A 163 -18.85 -11.34 -3.69
N VAL A 164 -17.66 -11.58 -3.14
CA VAL A 164 -17.51 -12.07 -1.76
C VAL A 164 -17.92 -11.01 -0.73
N ILE A 165 -17.37 -9.81 -0.81
CA ILE A 165 -17.72 -8.72 0.12
C ILE A 165 -19.21 -8.35 0.03
N PRO A 166 -19.80 -8.13 -1.16
CA PRO A 166 -21.25 -7.90 -1.28
C PRO A 166 -22.11 -9.01 -0.68
N ASP A 167 -21.68 -10.27 -0.82
CA ASP A 167 -22.44 -11.41 -0.27
C ASP A 167 -22.37 -11.44 1.27
N ILE A 168 -21.18 -11.29 1.84
CA ILE A 168 -20.95 -11.23 3.30
C ILE A 168 -21.73 -10.07 3.95
N LEU A 169 -21.79 -8.91 3.27
CA LEU A 169 -22.45 -7.71 3.82
C LEU A 169 -23.97 -7.87 3.97
N LYS A 170 -24.61 -8.81 3.28
CA LYS A 170 -26.05 -9.08 3.43
C LYS A 170 -26.42 -9.53 4.86
N ASP A 171 -25.50 -10.21 5.54
CA ASP A 171 -25.72 -10.82 6.85
C ASP A 171 -25.21 -9.99 8.03
N ILE A 172 -24.64 -8.81 7.77
CA ILE A 172 -24.08 -7.95 8.82
C ILE A 172 -25.17 -7.12 9.48
N LYS A 173 -25.35 -7.34 10.79
CA LYS A 173 -26.33 -6.62 11.61
C LYS A 173 -25.76 -5.41 12.36
N ILE A 174 -24.45 -5.36 12.60
CA ILE A 174 -23.78 -4.31 13.36
C ILE A 174 -22.66 -3.75 12.49
N ALA A 175 -22.76 -2.48 12.11
CA ALA A 175 -21.70 -1.78 11.41
C ALA A 175 -20.63 -1.32 12.40
N LEU A 176 -19.38 -1.75 12.17
CA LEU A 176 -18.22 -1.13 12.81
C LEU A 176 -17.71 -0.03 11.89
N TYR A 177 -17.71 1.19 12.39
CA TYR A 177 -17.15 2.33 11.66
C TYR A 177 -15.66 2.40 11.94
N VAL A 178 -14.85 2.52 10.89
CA VAL A 178 -13.38 2.56 11.01
C VAL A 178 -12.85 3.73 10.21
N LYS A 179 -11.96 4.50 10.82
CA LYS A 179 -11.24 5.62 10.22
C LYS A 179 -9.76 5.54 10.55
N THR A 180 -8.94 5.94 9.61
CA THR A 180 -7.49 5.99 9.80
C THR A 180 -7.00 7.41 9.54
N LEU A 181 -6.40 8.05 10.53
CA LEU A 181 -5.71 9.33 10.41
C LEU A 181 -4.26 9.08 10.01
N ARG A 182 -3.81 9.72 8.94
CA ARG A 182 -2.47 9.59 8.38
C ARG A 182 -1.56 10.70 8.87
N THR A 183 -0.49 10.37 9.60
CA THR A 183 0.41 11.38 10.15
C THR A 183 1.85 11.25 9.67
N ILE A 184 2.61 12.35 9.75
CA ILE A 184 4.02 12.41 9.39
C ILE A 184 4.82 13.30 10.34
N GLY A 185 6.08 12.95 10.58
CA GLY A 185 7.05 13.78 11.28
C GLY A 185 7.07 13.68 12.80
N LYS A 186 6.21 12.86 13.41
CA LYS A 186 6.24 12.51 14.82
C LYS A 186 6.31 11.00 15.02
N GLY A 187 6.99 10.56 16.06
CA GLY A 187 7.04 9.17 16.49
C GLY A 187 5.80 8.76 17.30
N GLU A 188 5.64 7.45 17.50
CA GLU A 188 4.48 6.86 18.17
C GLU A 188 4.27 7.41 19.59
N SER A 189 5.30 7.38 20.43
CA SER A 189 5.22 7.87 21.81
C SER A 189 4.80 9.34 21.90
N SER A 190 5.35 10.19 21.02
CA SER A 190 4.99 11.61 20.98
C SER A 190 3.55 11.86 20.55
N ILE A 191 3.04 11.06 19.58
CA ILE A 191 1.64 11.14 19.18
C ILE A 191 0.75 10.60 20.29
N ALA A 192 1.09 9.45 20.87
CA ALA A 192 0.32 8.84 21.95
C ALA A 192 0.18 9.81 23.14
N GLU A 193 1.28 10.38 23.62
CA GLU A 193 1.27 11.38 24.70
C GLU A 193 0.38 12.59 24.37
N GLN A 194 0.48 13.10 23.14
CA GLN A 194 -0.28 14.26 22.69
C GLN A 194 -1.79 14.02 22.70
N ILE A 195 -2.25 12.84 22.27
CA ILE A 195 -3.69 12.56 22.08
C ILE A 195 -4.32 11.75 23.22
N GLN A 196 -3.53 11.21 24.17
CA GLN A 196 -4.02 10.38 25.28
C GLN A 196 -5.19 10.99 26.04
N PRO A 197 -5.19 12.28 26.42
CA PRO A 197 -6.33 12.87 27.15
C PRO A 197 -7.65 12.83 26.38
N LEU A 198 -7.58 12.90 25.04
CA LEU A 198 -8.76 12.75 24.20
C LEU A 198 -9.21 11.30 24.12
N ILE A 199 -8.26 10.36 24.00
CA ILE A 199 -8.53 8.93 23.94
C ILE A 199 -9.25 8.46 25.19
N ASP A 200 -8.76 8.86 26.38
CA ASP A 200 -9.33 8.47 27.67
C ASP A 200 -10.81 8.87 27.80
N THR A 201 -11.17 10.01 27.21
CA THR A 201 -12.57 10.49 27.21
C THR A 201 -13.52 9.61 26.38
N TYR A 202 -12.99 8.87 25.40
CA TYR A 202 -13.78 8.04 24.46
C TYR A 202 -13.47 6.54 24.57
N SER A 203 -12.74 6.11 25.60
CA SER A 203 -12.26 4.73 25.78
C SER A 203 -13.36 3.67 25.78
N ASP A 204 -14.55 4.00 26.31
CA ASP A 204 -15.69 3.09 26.38
C ASP A 204 -16.40 2.88 25.02
N SER A 205 -16.16 3.78 24.06
CA SER A 205 -16.91 3.81 22.79
C SER A 205 -16.05 3.67 21.55
N CYS A 206 -14.77 3.99 21.64
CA CYS A 206 -13.82 3.95 20.54
C CYS A 206 -12.60 3.10 20.87
N SER A 207 -12.19 2.27 19.95
CA SER A 207 -10.91 1.54 20.02
C SER A 207 -9.89 2.21 19.11
N ILE A 208 -8.65 2.31 19.59
CA ILE A 208 -7.56 2.99 18.88
C ILE A 208 -6.37 2.06 18.71
N ALA A 209 -5.77 2.11 17.53
CA ALA A 209 -4.52 1.40 17.22
C ALA A 209 -3.53 2.34 16.56
N TYR A 210 -2.31 2.35 17.07
CA TYR A 210 -1.16 3.02 16.46
C TYR A 210 -0.51 2.07 15.47
N LEU A 211 -0.26 2.55 14.27
CA LEU A 211 0.31 1.79 13.16
C LEU A 211 1.59 2.50 12.69
N PRO A 212 2.75 2.17 13.28
CA PRO A 212 4.01 2.81 12.95
C PRO A 212 4.36 2.70 11.47
N GLN A 213 4.80 3.82 10.90
CA GLN A 213 5.30 3.94 9.53
C GLN A 213 6.76 4.43 9.55
N ILE A 214 7.48 4.31 8.44
CA ILE A 214 8.89 4.74 8.37
C ILE A 214 9.04 6.24 8.70
N SER A 215 8.05 7.08 8.40
CA SER A 215 8.13 8.54 8.55
C SER A 215 7.07 9.16 9.45
N GLY A 216 6.25 8.35 10.12
CA GLY A 216 5.16 8.80 10.98
C GLY A 216 4.39 7.65 11.61
N VAL A 217 3.16 7.90 12.03
CA VAL A 217 2.27 6.90 12.64
C VAL A 217 0.87 7.09 12.09
N ASP A 218 0.26 6.03 11.57
CA ASP A 218 -1.15 6.06 11.27
C ASP A 218 -1.94 5.73 12.53
N ILE A 219 -3.04 6.45 12.77
CA ILE A 219 -3.92 6.25 13.93
C ILE A 219 -5.23 5.70 13.40
N ARG A 220 -5.51 4.43 13.71
CA ARG A 220 -6.77 3.81 13.33
C ARG A 220 -7.74 3.86 14.50
N ILE A 221 -8.91 4.40 14.24
CA ILE A 221 -9.99 4.53 15.21
C ILE A 221 -11.17 3.70 14.73
N SER A 222 -11.79 2.94 15.62
CA SER A 222 -12.99 2.17 15.33
C SER A 222 -14.04 2.30 16.42
N SER A 223 -15.33 2.32 16.03
CA SER A 223 -16.46 2.43 16.93
C SER A 223 -17.71 1.80 16.33
N SER A 224 -18.60 1.24 17.16
CA SER A 224 -19.96 0.89 16.76
C SER A 224 -20.91 2.11 16.76
N ASN A 225 -20.47 3.26 17.29
CA ASN A 225 -21.21 4.51 17.35
C ASN A 225 -20.57 5.56 16.44
N ASN A 226 -21.15 5.77 15.26
CA ASN A 226 -20.61 6.72 14.27
C ASN A 226 -20.54 8.15 14.79
N LYS A 227 -21.51 8.58 15.61
CA LYS A 227 -21.51 9.94 16.15
C LYS A 227 -20.32 10.21 17.07
N GLN A 228 -20.02 9.27 17.98
CA GLN A 228 -18.86 9.38 18.87
C GLN A 228 -17.54 9.31 18.11
N LEU A 229 -17.48 8.46 17.06
CA LEU A 229 -16.31 8.40 16.17
C LEU A 229 -16.05 9.77 15.53
N GLU A 230 -17.07 10.38 14.92
CA GLU A 230 -16.92 11.68 14.24
C GLU A 230 -16.55 12.82 15.21
N GLU A 231 -17.10 12.81 16.42
CA GLU A 231 -16.73 13.76 17.47
C GLU A 231 -15.26 13.62 17.87
N LEU A 232 -14.79 12.39 18.09
CA LEU A 232 -13.38 12.13 18.41
C LEU A 232 -12.47 12.51 17.26
N LEU A 233 -12.81 12.13 16.02
CA LEU A 233 -12.04 12.47 14.82
C LEU A 233 -11.84 13.98 14.67
N LYS A 234 -12.89 14.77 14.88
CA LYS A 234 -12.81 16.23 14.82
C LYS A 234 -11.80 16.80 15.83
N LYS A 235 -11.80 16.28 17.07
CA LYS A 235 -10.86 16.72 18.11
C LYS A 235 -9.43 16.27 17.79
N LEU A 236 -9.25 15.03 17.36
CA LEU A 236 -7.93 14.51 16.98
C LEU A 236 -7.32 15.27 15.80
N LYS A 237 -8.11 15.65 14.78
CA LYS A 237 -7.64 16.46 13.67
C LYS A 237 -7.11 17.82 14.11
N GLN A 238 -7.79 18.47 15.05
CA GLN A 238 -7.35 19.73 15.61
C GLN A 238 -6.05 19.56 16.42
N GLU A 239 -5.97 18.54 17.24
CA GLU A 239 -4.81 18.27 18.10
C GLU A 239 -3.57 17.88 17.29
N LEU A 240 -3.71 17.03 16.28
CA LEU A 240 -2.61 16.60 15.42
C LEU A 240 -2.10 17.72 14.49
N GLY A 241 -2.96 18.65 14.11
CA GLY A 241 -2.62 19.84 13.32
C GLY A 241 -1.85 19.50 12.04
N ILE A 242 -0.72 20.19 11.84
CA ILE A 242 0.10 20.07 10.60
C ILE A 242 0.72 18.65 10.41
N CYS A 243 0.80 17.84 11.49
CA CYS A 243 1.31 16.48 11.37
C CYS A 243 0.32 15.56 10.66
N LEU A 244 -0.98 15.83 10.73
CA LEU A 244 -2.01 15.14 9.96
C LEU A 244 -1.92 15.59 8.50
N TYR A 245 -1.79 14.60 7.58
CA TYR A 245 -1.76 14.93 6.16
C TYR A 245 -2.96 14.37 5.38
N GLY A 246 -3.68 13.39 5.90
CA GLY A 246 -4.79 12.77 5.20
C GLY A 246 -5.52 11.74 6.04
N GLU A 247 -6.47 11.05 5.43
CA GLU A 247 -7.32 10.04 6.04
C GLU A 247 -7.44 8.80 5.14
N ASP A 248 -7.72 7.66 5.73
CA ASP A 248 -8.03 6.39 5.07
C ASP A 248 -7.03 6.00 3.96
N ASP A 249 -7.38 6.18 2.69
CA ASP A 249 -6.56 5.84 1.52
C ASP A 249 -5.66 6.97 1.04
N ASP A 250 -5.73 8.14 1.69
CA ASP A 250 -4.86 9.25 1.33
C ASP A 250 -3.39 8.89 1.46
N THR A 251 -2.62 9.31 0.49
CA THR A 251 -1.16 9.26 0.53
C THR A 251 -0.60 10.67 0.61
N LEU A 252 0.60 10.81 1.15
CA LEU A 252 1.25 12.11 1.22
C LEU A 252 1.42 12.73 -0.16
N GLU A 253 1.68 11.90 -1.17
CA GLU A 253 1.81 12.27 -2.57
C GLU A 253 0.49 12.76 -3.16
N SER A 254 -0.61 12.04 -2.90
CA SER A 254 -1.93 12.41 -3.43
C SER A 254 -2.40 13.76 -2.87
N ILE A 255 -2.26 13.96 -1.56
CA ILE A 255 -2.61 15.23 -0.90
C ILE A 255 -1.73 16.38 -1.39
N THR A 256 -0.41 16.15 -1.51
CA THR A 256 0.51 17.18 -2.01
C THR A 256 0.24 17.51 -3.47
N GLY A 257 -0.04 16.50 -4.30
CA GLY A 257 -0.41 16.67 -5.70
C GLY A 257 -1.72 17.45 -5.87
N GLN A 258 -2.72 17.16 -5.04
CA GLN A 258 -3.98 17.90 -5.04
C GLN A 258 -3.77 19.37 -4.67
N LEU A 259 -3.00 19.66 -3.63
CA LEU A 259 -2.67 21.05 -3.23
C LEU A 259 -1.94 21.81 -4.34
N LEU A 260 -1.02 21.15 -5.06
CA LEU A 260 -0.34 21.75 -6.22
C LEU A 260 -1.35 22.10 -7.34
N ILE A 261 -2.29 21.21 -7.63
CA ILE A 261 -3.34 21.45 -8.64
C ILE A 261 -4.25 22.61 -8.22
N GLU A 262 -4.76 22.59 -6.98
CA GLU A 262 -5.66 23.62 -6.44
C GLU A 262 -5.05 25.01 -6.48
N LYS A 263 -3.74 25.10 -6.22
CA LYS A 263 -3.00 26.37 -6.26
C LYS A 263 -2.42 26.71 -7.64
N ASN A 264 -2.70 25.92 -8.68
CA ASN A 264 -2.13 26.07 -10.02
C ASN A 264 -0.59 26.15 -10.00
N MET A 265 0.06 25.38 -9.14
CA MET A 265 1.50 25.32 -9.00
C MET A 265 2.09 24.07 -9.64
N THR A 266 3.30 24.21 -10.16
CA THR A 266 4.06 23.12 -10.76
C THR A 266 5.35 22.87 -10.00
N ILE A 267 5.84 21.63 -10.03
CA ILE A 267 7.05 21.20 -9.35
C ILE A 267 8.04 20.53 -10.30
N ALA A 268 9.33 20.75 -10.06
CA ALA A 268 10.43 19.98 -10.66
C ALA A 268 11.40 19.51 -9.57
N VAL A 269 12.03 18.36 -9.78
CA VAL A 269 12.78 17.64 -8.75
C VAL A 269 14.23 17.40 -9.17
N ALA A 270 15.21 17.73 -8.30
CA ALA A 270 16.61 17.39 -8.46
C ALA A 270 17.00 16.35 -7.40
N GLU A 271 17.40 15.18 -7.82
CA GLU A 271 17.75 14.07 -6.92
C GLU A 271 19.22 13.70 -6.99
N SER A 272 19.77 13.30 -5.86
CA SER A 272 21.08 12.66 -5.80
C SER A 272 20.95 11.30 -5.09
N CYS A 273 20.99 11.26 -3.77
CA CYS A 273 20.96 10.01 -3.01
C CYS A 273 19.69 9.18 -3.15
N THR A 274 18.56 9.79 -3.46
CA THR A 274 17.26 9.12 -3.63
C THR A 274 17.08 8.43 -5.00
N GLY A 275 17.95 8.78 -5.99
CA GLY A 275 18.11 8.02 -7.23
C GLY A 275 16.86 7.90 -8.13
N GLY A 276 15.95 8.86 -8.08
CA GLY A 276 14.69 8.86 -8.84
C GLY A 276 13.44 8.55 -8.00
N LEU A 277 13.62 8.16 -6.73
CA LEU A 277 12.50 7.78 -5.86
C LEU A 277 11.52 8.93 -5.60
N LEU A 278 12.02 10.15 -5.43
CA LEU A 278 11.17 11.33 -5.23
C LEU A 278 10.36 11.67 -6.49
N ASN A 279 10.97 11.59 -7.67
CA ASN A 279 10.27 11.70 -8.95
C ASN A 279 9.18 10.64 -9.09
N TYR A 280 9.51 9.38 -8.81
CA TYR A 280 8.55 8.28 -8.83
C TYR A 280 7.35 8.56 -7.95
N HIS A 281 7.55 8.99 -6.71
CA HIS A 281 6.47 9.30 -5.78
C HIS A 281 5.53 10.40 -6.31
N PHE A 282 6.06 11.49 -6.86
CA PHE A 282 5.22 12.54 -7.46
C PHE A 282 4.49 12.07 -8.71
N THR A 283 5.10 11.19 -9.53
CA THR A 283 4.51 10.70 -10.78
C THR A 283 3.58 9.51 -10.60
N SER A 284 3.65 8.80 -9.47
CA SER A 284 2.79 7.63 -9.19
C SER A 284 1.31 7.98 -8.96
N VAL A 285 1.01 9.25 -8.75
CA VAL A 285 -0.37 9.73 -8.56
C VAL A 285 -1.02 10.01 -9.91
N SER A 286 -2.21 9.46 -10.13
CA SER A 286 -2.99 9.73 -11.35
C SER A 286 -3.26 11.24 -11.48
N GLY A 287 -3.06 11.79 -12.67
CA GLY A 287 -3.20 13.22 -12.93
C GLY A 287 -1.96 14.06 -12.60
N SER A 288 -0.85 13.45 -12.23
CA SER A 288 0.42 14.11 -11.90
C SER A 288 0.97 15.01 -13.03
N SER A 289 0.62 14.75 -14.28
CA SER A 289 1.00 15.61 -15.42
C SER A 289 0.53 17.06 -15.31
N LYS A 290 -0.48 17.35 -14.47
CA LYS A 290 -0.98 18.70 -14.23
C LYS A 290 0.00 19.55 -13.41
N TYR A 291 0.81 18.92 -12.55
CA TYR A 291 1.73 19.64 -11.65
C TYR A 291 3.20 19.25 -11.83
N MET A 292 3.51 18.03 -12.23
CA MET A 292 4.89 17.54 -12.37
C MET A 292 5.47 17.96 -13.72
N LYS A 293 6.52 18.78 -13.72
CA LYS A 293 7.22 19.21 -14.92
C LYS A 293 8.34 18.27 -15.34
N GLY A 294 8.89 17.53 -14.40
CA GLY A 294 9.99 16.60 -14.61
C GLY A 294 11.03 16.65 -13.52
N GLY A 295 12.10 15.89 -13.69
CA GLY A 295 13.19 15.86 -12.73
C GLY A 295 14.48 15.34 -13.32
N VAL A 296 15.57 15.55 -12.57
CA VAL A 296 16.92 15.10 -12.91
C VAL A 296 17.52 14.32 -11.76
N VAL A 297 18.01 13.13 -12.05
CA VAL A 297 18.89 12.40 -11.13
C VAL A 297 20.31 12.90 -11.33
N ALA A 298 20.69 13.93 -10.60
CA ALA A 298 22.02 14.54 -10.63
C ALA A 298 22.98 13.78 -9.71
N TYR A 299 23.36 12.55 -10.10
CA TYR A 299 24.12 11.66 -9.23
C TYR A 299 25.60 12.05 -9.18
N SER A 300 26.23 12.39 -10.33
CA SER A 300 27.61 12.85 -10.39
C SER A 300 27.71 14.37 -10.24
N ASN A 301 28.92 14.88 -9.96
CA ASN A 301 29.18 16.31 -9.87
C ASN A 301 29.05 17.01 -11.24
N GLU A 302 29.42 16.33 -12.32
CA GLU A 302 29.28 16.82 -13.69
C GLU A 302 27.82 17.11 -14.01
N ILE A 303 26.90 16.19 -13.69
CA ILE A 303 25.47 16.40 -13.90
C ILE A 303 24.92 17.54 -13.04
N LYS A 304 25.39 17.68 -11.80
CA LYS A 304 25.01 18.81 -10.95
C LYS A 304 25.43 20.15 -11.57
N ARG A 305 26.66 20.22 -12.09
CA ARG A 305 27.20 21.41 -12.74
C ARG A 305 26.58 21.67 -14.11
N ASP A 306 26.67 20.70 -15.02
CA ASP A 306 26.38 20.91 -16.43
C ASP A 306 24.88 20.96 -16.74
N ILE A 307 24.08 20.25 -15.95
CA ILE A 307 22.64 20.17 -16.17
C ILE A 307 21.87 21.13 -15.27
N LEU A 308 22.27 21.29 -14.02
CA LEU A 308 21.53 22.07 -13.02
C LEU A 308 22.23 23.37 -12.61
N GLY A 309 23.41 23.66 -13.16
CA GLY A 309 24.11 24.92 -12.96
C GLY A 309 24.74 25.10 -11.58
N VAL A 310 24.98 24.00 -10.85
CA VAL A 310 25.73 24.06 -9.58
C VAL A 310 27.15 24.56 -9.86
N GLN A 311 27.59 25.59 -9.12
CA GLN A 311 28.87 26.22 -9.39
C GLN A 311 30.01 25.30 -9.00
N GLU A 312 31.05 25.27 -9.84
CA GLU A 312 32.27 24.48 -9.58
C GLU A 312 32.92 24.84 -8.24
N LYS A 313 32.96 26.15 -7.92
CA LYS A 313 33.51 26.66 -6.65
C LYS A 313 32.68 26.14 -5.44
N THR A 314 31.38 25.93 -5.60
CA THR A 314 30.49 25.38 -4.55
C THR A 314 30.83 23.92 -4.31
N LEU A 315 30.93 23.13 -5.39
CA LEU A 315 31.33 21.73 -5.30
C LEU A 315 32.74 21.55 -4.73
N ALA A 316 33.71 22.38 -5.13
CA ALA A 316 35.09 22.31 -4.65
C ALA A 316 35.19 22.67 -3.17
N LYS A 317 34.49 23.70 -2.70
CA LYS A 317 34.59 24.21 -1.35
C LYS A 317 33.70 23.43 -0.34
N PHE A 318 32.50 23.11 -0.71
CA PHE A 318 31.49 22.54 0.21
C PHE A 318 31.16 21.07 -0.09
N GLY A 319 31.51 20.60 -1.28
CA GLY A 319 31.20 19.23 -1.76
C GLY A 319 29.77 19.05 -2.20
N ALA A 320 29.49 17.86 -2.76
CA ALA A 320 28.16 17.51 -3.29
C ALA A 320 27.07 17.44 -2.22
N VAL A 321 27.45 17.16 -0.96
CA VAL A 321 26.50 17.05 0.18
C VAL A 321 26.73 18.25 1.10
N SER A 322 26.00 19.31 0.81
CA SER A 322 26.07 20.59 1.55
C SER A 322 24.77 21.40 1.36
N GLU A 323 24.59 22.40 2.18
CA GLU A 323 23.46 23.36 2.07
C GLU A 323 23.54 24.12 0.76
N GLU A 324 24.72 24.60 0.41
CA GLU A 324 25.01 25.39 -0.79
C GLU A 324 24.67 24.58 -2.06
N THR A 325 25.10 23.34 -2.12
CA THR A 325 24.80 22.46 -3.25
C THR A 325 23.29 22.17 -3.32
N ALA A 326 22.62 21.91 -2.18
CA ALA A 326 21.21 21.64 -2.15
C ALA A 326 20.37 22.82 -2.68
N ILE A 327 20.70 24.06 -2.30
CA ILE A 327 19.97 25.21 -2.75
C ILE A 327 20.21 25.50 -4.24
N GLU A 328 21.45 25.39 -4.73
CA GLU A 328 21.77 25.56 -6.13
C GLU A 328 21.05 24.51 -7.00
N LEU A 329 20.96 23.26 -6.54
CA LEU A 329 20.17 22.20 -7.20
C LEU A 329 18.69 22.56 -7.27
N ALA A 330 18.09 23.06 -6.20
CA ALA A 330 16.68 23.42 -6.16
C ALA A 330 16.34 24.61 -7.08
N VAL A 331 17.19 25.63 -7.09
CA VAL A 331 17.08 26.78 -7.99
C VAL A 331 17.29 26.35 -9.44
N GLY A 332 18.33 25.57 -9.71
CA GLY A 332 18.67 25.10 -11.05
C GLY A 332 17.55 24.26 -11.68
N ILE A 333 16.99 23.32 -10.93
CA ILE A 333 15.89 22.48 -11.45
C ILE A 333 14.62 23.31 -11.70
N ARG A 334 14.29 24.24 -10.79
CA ARG A 334 13.13 25.13 -10.96
C ARG A 334 13.24 25.96 -12.23
N GLN A 335 14.40 26.56 -12.47
CA GLN A 335 14.66 27.40 -13.65
C GLN A 335 14.67 26.56 -14.92
N LYS A 336 15.35 25.40 -14.92
CA LYS A 336 15.47 24.53 -16.10
C LYS A 336 14.12 24.04 -16.62
N TYR A 337 13.19 23.72 -15.74
CA TYR A 337 11.86 23.25 -16.10
C TYR A 337 10.78 24.34 -16.07
N SER A 338 11.16 25.58 -15.78
CA SER A 338 10.22 26.71 -15.63
C SER A 338 9.05 26.36 -14.72
N SER A 339 9.35 25.62 -13.62
CA SER A 339 8.35 25.23 -12.63
C SER A 339 8.17 26.32 -11.57
N THR A 340 7.02 26.29 -10.87
CA THR A 340 6.76 27.19 -9.75
C THR A 340 7.66 26.86 -8.56
N ILE A 341 7.87 25.55 -8.30
CA ILE A 341 8.63 25.01 -7.19
C ILE A 341 9.75 24.13 -7.74
N GLY A 342 10.95 24.29 -7.20
CA GLY A 342 12.05 23.35 -7.31
C GLY A 342 12.33 22.71 -5.96
N ILE A 343 12.40 21.39 -5.91
CA ILE A 343 12.80 20.62 -4.72
C ILE A 343 14.04 19.82 -5.03
N SER A 344 15.02 19.83 -4.14
CA SER A 344 16.26 19.08 -4.32
C SER A 344 16.58 18.20 -3.12
N VAL A 345 17.30 17.12 -3.38
CA VAL A 345 17.81 16.22 -2.35
C VAL A 345 19.25 15.86 -2.64
N THR A 346 20.15 16.09 -1.68
CA THR A 346 21.52 15.59 -1.70
C THR A 346 21.90 15.02 -0.33
N GLY A 347 22.62 13.90 -0.28
CA GLY A 347 22.92 13.26 0.99
C GLY A 347 23.76 11.99 0.87
N ILE A 348 24.09 11.40 1.99
CA ILE A 348 24.87 10.16 2.13
C ILE A 348 23.95 9.05 2.66
N ALA A 349 23.46 8.21 1.76
CA ALA A 349 22.55 7.13 2.12
C ALA A 349 23.25 5.86 2.64
N GLY A 350 24.58 5.78 2.53
CA GLY A 350 25.35 4.61 2.97
C GLY A 350 25.22 3.37 2.05
N PRO A 351 25.79 2.20 2.44
CA PRO A 351 26.53 1.96 3.68
C PRO A 351 27.94 2.58 3.72
N THR A 352 28.46 3.08 2.59
CA THR A 352 29.78 3.73 2.45
C THR A 352 29.63 5.22 2.20
N GLY A 353 30.78 5.96 2.17
CA GLY A 353 30.82 7.38 1.81
C GLY A 353 30.59 8.34 2.97
N GLY A 354 30.35 7.85 4.19
CA GLY A 354 30.28 8.69 5.39
C GLY A 354 31.66 9.04 5.93
N THR A 355 31.78 10.24 6.50
CA THR A 355 32.94 10.71 7.27
C THR A 355 32.49 11.19 8.66
N HIS A 356 33.42 11.53 9.55
CA HIS A 356 33.05 12.10 10.85
C HIS A 356 32.30 13.42 10.71
N GLU A 357 32.64 14.26 9.75
CA GLU A 357 31.97 15.55 9.49
C GLU A 357 30.68 15.39 8.71
N LYS A 358 30.60 14.39 7.83
CA LYS A 358 29.44 14.08 7.00
C LYS A 358 29.06 12.62 7.17
N PRO A 359 28.34 12.27 8.26
CA PRO A 359 27.99 10.88 8.57
C PRO A 359 26.95 10.31 7.60
N ILE A 360 26.87 8.98 7.57
CA ILE A 360 25.77 8.28 6.88
C ILE A 360 24.43 8.76 7.44
N GLY A 361 23.47 9.01 6.57
CA GLY A 361 22.16 9.56 6.91
C GLY A 361 22.09 11.08 6.87
N LEU A 362 23.22 11.79 6.69
CA LEU A 362 23.20 13.23 6.47
C LEU A 362 22.56 13.55 5.12
N VAL A 363 21.50 14.34 5.14
CA VAL A 363 20.75 14.77 3.96
C VAL A 363 20.43 16.24 4.05
N PHE A 364 20.56 16.93 2.93
CA PHE A 364 20.08 18.29 2.73
C PHE A 364 18.95 18.28 1.71
N ILE A 365 17.83 18.94 2.04
CA ILE A 365 16.67 19.11 1.19
C ILE A 365 16.51 20.59 0.90
N GLY A 366 16.72 20.98 -0.36
CA GLY A 366 16.58 22.35 -0.85
C GLY A 366 15.18 22.58 -1.43
N TYR A 367 14.58 23.71 -1.12
CA TYR A 367 13.33 24.19 -1.68
C TYR A 367 13.53 25.54 -2.33
N SER A 368 13.03 25.73 -3.55
CA SER A 368 13.11 26.99 -4.28
C SER A 368 11.75 27.36 -4.87
N LYS A 369 11.36 28.60 -4.63
CA LYS A 369 10.22 29.27 -5.26
C LYS A 369 10.67 30.70 -5.61
N LYS A 370 9.97 31.39 -6.52
CA LYS A 370 10.33 32.77 -6.88
C LYS A 370 10.46 33.64 -5.62
N ASN A 371 11.66 34.18 -5.40
CA ASN A 371 12.02 35.05 -4.26
C ASN A 371 12.01 34.37 -2.87
N TYR A 372 11.98 33.04 -2.80
CA TYR A 372 12.00 32.34 -1.54
C TYR A 372 12.68 30.98 -1.68
N ASP A 373 13.87 30.88 -1.13
CA ASP A 373 14.69 29.66 -1.14
C ASP A 373 15.11 29.31 0.29
N PHE A 374 15.15 28.02 0.61
CA PHE A 374 15.72 27.55 1.87
C PHE A 374 16.21 26.12 1.77
N VAL A 375 17.00 25.69 2.74
CA VAL A 375 17.46 24.31 2.91
C VAL A 375 17.14 23.83 4.30
N LYS A 376 16.83 22.54 4.42
CA LYS A 376 16.76 21.84 5.70
C LYS A 376 17.75 20.71 5.73
N LYS A 377 18.49 20.62 6.84
CA LYS A 377 19.45 19.55 7.16
C LYS A 377 18.78 18.50 8.02
N TYR A 378 19.01 17.23 7.67
CA TYR A 378 18.51 16.07 8.43
C TYR A 378 19.65 15.07 8.65
N LEU A 379 19.52 14.31 9.74
CA LEU A 379 20.32 13.12 10.00
C LEU A 379 19.38 11.94 10.21
N PHE A 380 19.19 11.13 9.17
CA PHE A 380 18.33 9.97 9.22
C PHE A 380 19.09 8.72 9.67
N HIS A 381 18.41 7.82 10.38
CA HIS A 381 18.95 6.54 10.81
C HIS A 381 18.34 5.39 9.98
N GLY A 382 19.08 4.29 9.86
CA GLY A 382 18.66 3.09 9.16
C GLY A 382 19.58 2.71 8.00
N ASP A 383 19.17 1.72 7.22
CA ASP A 383 19.86 1.34 6.00
C ASP A 383 19.61 2.33 4.85
N ARG A 384 20.30 2.11 3.72
CA ARG A 384 20.17 2.95 2.53
C ARG A 384 18.72 3.10 2.06
N LYS A 385 17.90 2.01 2.11
CA LYS A 385 16.50 2.03 1.68
C LYS A 385 15.66 2.91 2.60
N ALA A 386 15.84 2.76 3.91
CA ALA A 386 15.14 3.55 4.92
C ALA A 386 15.50 5.03 4.84
N ILE A 387 16.79 5.36 4.67
CA ILE A 387 17.25 6.74 4.51
C ILE A 387 16.64 7.38 3.25
N ASN A 388 16.69 6.70 2.12
CA ASN A 388 16.11 7.20 0.87
C ASN A 388 14.60 7.41 0.99
N TYR A 389 13.88 6.47 1.59
CA TYR A 389 12.43 6.56 1.78
C TYR A 389 12.05 7.72 2.72
N ARG A 390 12.72 7.84 3.88
CA ARG A 390 12.51 8.96 4.82
C ARG A 390 12.79 10.31 4.17
N THR A 391 13.88 10.39 3.43
CA THR A 391 14.26 11.59 2.68
C THR A 391 13.16 12.00 1.70
N THR A 392 12.65 11.05 0.94
CA THR A 392 11.58 11.27 -0.03
C THR A 392 10.31 11.77 0.66
N LYS A 393 9.87 11.10 1.72
CA LYS A 393 8.65 11.50 2.45
C LYS A 393 8.78 12.88 3.08
N VAL A 394 9.93 13.19 3.66
CA VAL A 394 10.19 14.51 4.26
C VAL A 394 10.26 15.60 3.18
N ALA A 395 10.83 15.31 2.01
CA ALA A 395 10.86 16.27 0.91
C ALA A 395 9.44 16.61 0.41
N ILE A 396 8.56 15.60 0.27
CA ILE A 396 7.15 15.79 -0.10
C ILE A 396 6.41 16.58 0.98
N ASP A 397 6.63 16.27 2.26
CA ASP A 397 5.99 16.97 3.38
C ASP A 397 6.44 18.44 3.50
N ILE A 398 7.68 18.74 3.17
CA ILE A 398 8.16 20.14 3.06
C ILE A 398 7.31 20.89 2.02
N VAL A 399 7.10 20.32 0.85
CA VAL A 399 6.28 20.93 -0.21
C VAL A 399 4.83 21.09 0.29
N ARG A 400 4.22 20.04 0.86
CA ARG A 400 2.87 20.07 1.40
C ARG A 400 2.68 21.20 2.42
N ARG A 401 3.57 21.25 3.43
CA ARG A 401 3.49 22.27 4.49
C ARG A 401 3.63 23.68 3.95
N LYS A 402 4.47 23.89 2.94
CA LYS A 402 4.59 25.21 2.30
C LYS A 402 3.32 25.59 1.55
N LEU A 403 2.70 24.63 0.86
CA LEU A 403 1.44 24.85 0.16
C LEU A 403 0.27 25.18 1.10
N ILE A 404 0.24 24.64 2.31
CA ILE A 404 -0.81 24.92 3.30
C ILE A 404 -0.71 26.34 3.85
N HIS A 405 0.50 26.88 3.99
CA HIS A 405 0.72 28.22 4.58
C HIS A 405 0.70 29.35 3.54
N GLU A 406 0.50 29.04 2.27
CA GLU A 406 0.32 29.98 1.17
C GLU A 406 -1.18 30.17 0.79
#